data_a9dc2cafbeac9826464e44abed71725c
#
_entry.id   a9dc2cafbeac9826464e44abed71725c
#
_cell.length_a   1.000
_cell.length_b   1.000
_cell.length_c   1.000
_cell.angle_alpha   90.00
_cell.angle_beta   90.00
_cell.angle_gamma   90.00
#
_symmetry.space_group_name_H-M   'P 1'
#
loop_
_entity.id
_entity.type
_entity.pdbx_description
1 polymer ?
#
loop_
_entity_poly.entity_id
_entity_poly.type
_entity_poly.pdbx_seq_one_letter_code
_entity_poly.pdbx_strand_id
1 'polypeptide(L)'
;VDTAFDPLIEGRAVSIPTRRLISRVLDQCPPTPLLTLSRIAAAAVYSALLPGLGQLIRGRCGAGLFYGLVTILLILLSLALGRVSGRAAEVFFFMLLALPWWALQSYDAALGPPESGSDLARSTRTAWAQGHDIRFLGLLFLVSAGNDALLIARNPDYLLPFFCTRLDGSAGFITKALSPFLHTLVGYGFLRIKKWSLLIYLVYAAYGTTNALVNLTCFGPGRIRNTLLIALIVFTTYVIARRRVFRL
;
A
#
# COMPACT_ATOMS: atom_id res chain seq x y z
N VAL A 1 44.36 33.89 -34.60
CA VAL A 1 44.24 32.46 -34.82
C VAL A 1 42.91 32.02 -34.19
N ASP A 2 41.88 32.06 -35.03
CA ASP A 2 40.52 31.63 -34.69
C ASP A 2 40.43 30.12 -34.79
N THR A 3 40.00 29.46 -33.75
CA THR A 3 39.52 28.09 -33.82
C THR A 3 38.01 28.07 -33.45
N ALA A 4 37.20 27.97 -34.50
CA ALA A 4 35.77 27.76 -34.45
C ALA A 4 35.46 26.44 -33.73
N PHE A 5 34.65 26.47 -32.69
CA PHE A 5 34.08 25.31 -32.03
C PHE A 5 32.74 24.97 -32.70
N ASP A 6 32.67 23.84 -33.35
CA ASP A 6 31.50 23.32 -34.06
C ASP A 6 30.50 22.67 -33.08
N PRO A 7 29.24 23.13 -32.93
CA PRO A 7 28.26 22.53 -32.05
C PRO A 7 27.28 21.63 -32.83
N LEU A 8 27.75 20.49 -33.34
CA LEU A 8 26.88 19.48 -33.95
C LEU A 8 26.94 18.14 -33.15
N ILE A 9 26.35 18.14 -31.96
CA ILE A 9 25.80 16.92 -31.38
C ILE A 9 24.28 17.10 -31.27
N GLU A 10 23.58 16.94 -32.39
CA GLU A 10 22.17 16.70 -32.42
C GLU A 10 21.86 15.43 -31.63
N GLY A 11 21.34 15.58 -30.40
CA GLY A 11 20.79 14.54 -29.59
C GLY A 11 19.59 13.89 -30.29
N ARG A 12 19.83 12.83 -31.05
CA ARG A 12 18.78 11.91 -31.48
C ARG A 12 18.09 11.36 -30.23
N ALA A 13 16.96 12.01 -29.89
CA ALA A 13 16.01 11.44 -28.94
C ALA A 13 15.53 10.11 -29.52
N VAL A 14 16.03 9.01 -28.96
CA VAL A 14 15.53 7.66 -29.24
C VAL A 14 14.05 7.65 -28.85
N SER A 15 13.18 7.79 -29.84
CA SER A 15 11.74 7.71 -29.63
C SER A 15 11.40 6.26 -29.27
N ILE A 16 11.25 6.01 -27.98
CA ILE A 16 10.91 4.69 -27.44
C ILE A 16 9.57 4.27 -28.02
N PRO A 17 9.49 3.14 -28.76
CA PRO A 17 8.25 2.68 -29.39
C PRO A 17 7.13 2.36 -28.39
N THR A 18 7.46 2.20 -27.12
CA THR A 18 6.53 2.02 -25.98
C THR A 18 5.47 3.13 -25.87
N ARG A 19 5.81 4.37 -26.18
CA ARG A 19 4.84 5.49 -26.11
C ARG A 19 3.71 5.35 -27.12
N ARG A 20 3.97 4.79 -28.32
CA ARG A 20 2.95 4.55 -29.36
C ARG A 20 2.07 3.34 -29.04
N LEU A 21 2.61 2.32 -28.34
CA LEU A 21 1.82 1.15 -27.97
C LEU A 21 0.81 1.50 -26.87
N ILE A 22 1.26 2.25 -25.86
CA ILE A 22 0.39 2.72 -24.77
C ILE A 22 -0.69 3.66 -25.30
N SER A 23 -0.37 4.60 -26.20
CA SER A 23 -1.38 5.48 -26.80
C SER A 23 -2.42 4.70 -27.58
N ARG A 24 -2.06 3.70 -28.40
CA ARG A 24 -3.02 2.88 -29.15
C ARG A 24 -3.98 2.11 -28.25
N VAL A 25 -3.49 1.54 -27.16
CA VAL A 25 -4.35 0.84 -26.17
C VAL A 25 -5.32 1.82 -25.51
N LEU A 26 -4.86 3.03 -25.22
CA LEU A 26 -5.67 4.07 -24.59
C LEU A 26 -6.71 4.69 -25.55
N ASP A 27 -6.39 4.81 -26.83
CA ASP A 27 -7.29 5.34 -27.86
C ASP A 27 -8.44 4.38 -28.22
N GLN A 28 -8.28 3.08 -27.93
CA GLN A 28 -9.31 2.06 -28.15
C GLN A 28 -10.24 1.87 -26.93
N CYS A 29 -10.12 2.72 -25.92
CA CYS A 29 -10.94 2.61 -24.72
C CYS A 29 -12.40 3.00 -25.00
N PRO A 30 -13.39 2.12 -24.76
CA PRO A 30 -14.78 2.41 -25.03
C PRO A 30 -15.30 3.55 -24.11
N PRO A 31 -16.28 4.35 -24.56
CA PRO A 31 -16.90 5.37 -23.73
C PRO A 31 -17.58 4.75 -22.51
N THR A 32 -17.59 5.47 -21.40
CA THR A 32 -18.18 4.99 -20.12
C THR A 32 -19.68 4.75 -20.27
N PRO A 33 -20.18 3.51 -20.25
CA PRO A 33 -21.63 3.25 -20.32
C PRO A 33 -22.31 3.60 -18.99
N LEU A 34 -23.58 4.01 -19.05
CA LEU A 34 -24.45 4.11 -17.88
C LEU A 34 -24.51 2.76 -17.15
N LEU A 35 -24.12 2.74 -15.88
CA LEU A 35 -23.90 1.50 -15.15
C LEU A 35 -25.17 1.09 -14.39
N THR A 36 -25.65 -0.12 -14.65
CA THR A 36 -26.62 -0.82 -13.81
C THR A 36 -25.91 -1.45 -12.59
N LEU A 37 -26.65 -1.73 -11.52
CA LEU A 37 -26.13 -2.37 -10.29
C LEU A 37 -25.35 -3.67 -10.60
N SER A 38 -25.84 -4.47 -11.56
CA SER A 38 -25.19 -5.70 -12.03
C SER A 38 -23.80 -5.43 -12.65
N ARG A 39 -23.66 -4.35 -13.41
CA ARG A 39 -22.36 -3.97 -14.01
C ARG A 39 -21.36 -3.45 -12.98
N ILE A 40 -21.84 -2.79 -11.92
CA ILE A 40 -21.00 -2.35 -10.80
C ILE A 40 -20.42 -3.56 -10.08
N ALA A 41 -21.26 -4.54 -9.74
CA ALA A 41 -20.82 -5.79 -9.10
C ALA A 41 -19.87 -6.59 -10.00
N ALA A 42 -20.18 -6.69 -11.30
CA ALA A 42 -19.32 -7.35 -12.27
C ALA A 42 -17.93 -6.69 -12.35
N ALA A 43 -17.86 -5.35 -12.35
CA ALA A 43 -16.59 -4.64 -12.38
C ALA A 43 -15.72 -4.95 -11.15
N ALA A 44 -16.33 -5.04 -9.95
CA ALA A 44 -15.61 -5.46 -8.75
C ALA A 44 -15.06 -6.89 -8.88
N VAL A 45 -15.89 -7.82 -9.35
CA VAL A 45 -15.49 -9.23 -9.54
C VAL A 45 -14.37 -9.34 -10.57
N TYR A 46 -14.48 -8.67 -11.72
CA TYR A 46 -13.41 -8.67 -12.73
C TYR A 46 -12.10 -8.09 -12.19
N SER A 47 -12.16 -7.04 -11.39
CA SER A 47 -10.98 -6.48 -10.75
C SER A 47 -10.44 -7.35 -9.61
N ALA A 48 -11.28 -8.15 -8.96
CA ALA A 48 -10.85 -9.13 -7.97
C ALA A 48 -10.14 -10.32 -8.63
N LEU A 49 -10.54 -10.70 -9.86
CA LEU A 49 -9.87 -11.75 -10.62
C LEU A 49 -8.57 -11.26 -11.27
N LEU A 50 -8.63 -10.10 -11.93
CA LEU A 50 -7.47 -9.49 -12.58
C LEU A 50 -7.39 -8.00 -12.24
N PRO A 51 -6.35 -7.56 -11.51
CA PRO A 51 -6.21 -6.18 -11.09
C PRO A 51 -6.27 -5.18 -12.24
N GLY A 52 -7.16 -4.19 -12.12
CA GLY A 52 -7.37 -3.17 -13.15
C GLY A 52 -8.42 -3.50 -14.20
N LEU A 53 -8.83 -4.78 -14.34
CA LEU A 53 -9.75 -5.20 -15.41
C LEU A 53 -11.15 -4.58 -15.26
N GLY A 54 -11.65 -4.47 -14.05
CA GLY A 54 -12.96 -3.85 -13.82
C GLY A 54 -12.98 -2.35 -14.17
N GLN A 55 -11.90 -1.63 -13.95
CA GLN A 55 -11.74 -0.25 -14.40
C GLN A 55 -11.71 -0.15 -15.93
N LEU A 56 -11.00 -1.06 -16.59
CA LEU A 56 -10.96 -1.12 -18.07
C LEU A 56 -12.36 -1.35 -18.66
N ILE A 57 -13.12 -2.31 -18.13
CA ILE A 57 -14.49 -2.62 -18.58
C ILE A 57 -15.43 -1.40 -18.38
N ARG A 58 -15.17 -0.59 -17.36
CA ARG A 58 -15.89 0.67 -17.12
C ARG A 58 -15.43 1.84 -17.99
N GLY A 59 -14.51 1.63 -18.93
CA GLY A 59 -13.93 2.69 -19.77
C GLY A 59 -12.94 3.60 -19.04
N ARG A 60 -12.48 3.21 -17.84
CA ARG A 60 -11.50 3.94 -17.03
C ARG A 60 -10.09 3.39 -17.26
N CYS A 61 -9.62 3.46 -18.51
CA CYS A 61 -8.41 2.78 -18.94
C CYS A 61 -7.15 3.27 -18.20
N GLY A 62 -7.03 4.57 -17.96
CA GLY A 62 -5.92 5.13 -17.18
C GLY A 62 -5.89 4.59 -15.75
N ALA A 63 -7.06 4.49 -15.09
CA ALA A 63 -7.16 3.92 -13.76
C ALA A 63 -6.84 2.42 -13.77
N GLY A 64 -7.38 1.66 -14.74
CA GLY A 64 -7.09 0.23 -14.89
C GLY A 64 -5.61 -0.06 -15.04
N LEU A 65 -4.93 0.70 -15.89
CA LEU A 65 -3.48 0.59 -16.09
C LEU A 65 -2.71 0.95 -14.80
N PHE A 66 -3.08 2.04 -14.13
CA PHE A 66 -2.46 2.45 -12.87
C PHE A 66 -2.57 1.36 -11.79
N TYR A 67 -3.78 0.86 -11.54
CA TYR A 67 -4.00 -0.16 -10.51
C TYR A 67 -3.30 -1.48 -10.85
N GLY A 68 -3.32 -1.89 -12.12
CA GLY A 68 -2.63 -3.08 -12.59
C GLY A 68 -1.11 -2.99 -12.40
N LEU A 69 -0.50 -1.89 -12.82
CA LEU A 69 0.95 -1.65 -12.67
C LEU A 69 1.38 -1.62 -11.19
N VAL A 70 0.63 -0.93 -10.33
CA VAL A 70 0.95 -0.89 -8.89
C VAL A 70 0.81 -2.28 -8.27
N THR A 71 -0.20 -3.08 -8.67
CA THR A 71 -0.34 -4.46 -8.16
C THR A 71 0.87 -5.31 -8.55
N ILE A 72 1.30 -5.25 -9.81
CA ILE A 72 2.49 -5.98 -10.28
C ILE A 72 3.72 -5.54 -9.47
N LEU A 73 3.91 -4.24 -9.26
CA LEU A 73 5.02 -3.71 -8.48
C LEU A 73 5.02 -4.24 -7.03
N LEU A 74 3.86 -4.28 -6.37
CA LEU A 74 3.74 -4.79 -5.00
C LEU A 74 3.97 -6.30 -4.92
N ILE A 75 3.56 -7.07 -5.92
CA ILE A 75 3.88 -8.49 -6.03
C ILE A 75 5.39 -8.69 -6.17
N LEU A 76 6.02 -7.97 -7.11
CA LEU A 76 7.47 -8.04 -7.32
C LEU A 76 8.26 -7.63 -6.07
N LEU A 77 7.79 -6.60 -5.36
CA LEU A 77 8.38 -6.18 -4.08
C LEU A 77 8.27 -7.29 -3.02
N SER A 78 7.11 -7.96 -2.93
CA SER A 78 6.91 -9.07 -1.99
C SER A 78 7.83 -10.23 -2.29
N LEU A 79 8.01 -10.59 -3.58
CA LEU A 79 8.95 -11.61 -4.03
C LEU A 79 10.40 -11.23 -3.72
N ALA A 80 10.79 -9.97 -3.95
CA ALA A 80 12.13 -9.47 -3.65
C ALA A 80 12.43 -9.53 -2.14
N LEU A 81 11.49 -9.11 -1.29
CA LEU A 81 11.60 -9.21 0.16
C LEU A 81 11.69 -10.67 0.62
N GLY A 82 10.95 -11.57 -0.04
CA GLY A 82 11.02 -13.01 0.21
C GLY A 82 12.39 -13.59 -0.08
N ARG A 83 13.05 -13.17 -1.15
CA ARG A 83 14.41 -13.61 -1.48
C ARG A 83 15.44 -13.22 -0.41
N VAL A 84 15.26 -12.07 0.24
CA VAL A 84 16.16 -11.58 1.30
C VAL A 84 15.84 -12.24 2.65
N SER A 85 14.55 -12.45 2.94
CA SER A 85 14.08 -12.84 4.29
C SER A 85 13.50 -14.25 4.36
N GLY A 86 13.41 -14.97 3.24
CA GLY A 86 12.90 -16.34 3.15
C GLY A 86 11.41 -16.43 2.77
N ARG A 87 10.95 -17.64 2.41
CA ARG A 87 9.60 -17.89 1.85
C ARG A 87 8.45 -17.48 2.78
N ALA A 88 8.63 -17.63 4.10
CA ALA A 88 7.61 -17.17 5.06
C ALA A 88 7.42 -15.64 5.00
N ALA A 89 8.49 -14.89 4.81
CA ALA A 89 8.45 -13.44 4.63
C ALA A 89 7.82 -13.05 3.29
N GLU A 90 8.05 -13.82 2.22
CA GLU A 90 7.41 -13.62 0.92
C GLU A 90 5.88 -13.65 1.04
N VAL A 91 5.33 -14.71 1.65
CA VAL A 91 3.89 -14.86 1.88
C VAL A 91 3.38 -13.74 2.77
N PHE A 92 4.09 -13.42 3.84
CA PHE A 92 3.72 -12.35 4.76
C PHE A 92 3.63 -10.99 4.05
N PHE A 93 4.63 -10.61 3.27
CA PHE A 93 4.64 -9.33 2.56
C PHE A 93 3.63 -9.30 1.40
N PHE A 94 3.39 -10.43 0.73
CA PHE A 94 2.31 -10.53 -0.26
C PHE A 94 0.95 -10.25 0.39
N MET A 95 0.65 -10.89 1.50
CA MET A 95 -0.60 -10.69 2.25
C MET A 95 -0.72 -9.27 2.81
N LEU A 96 0.40 -8.68 3.20
CA LEU A 96 0.42 -7.36 3.81
C LEU A 96 0.36 -6.22 2.76
N LEU A 97 1.01 -6.35 1.61
CA LEU A 97 1.14 -5.29 0.61
C LEU A 97 0.19 -5.49 -0.58
N ALA A 98 0.28 -6.64 -1.26
CA ALA A 98 -0.47 -6.85 -2.48
C ALA A 98 -1.97 -7.04 -2.23
N LEU A 99 -2.35 -7.81 -1.22
CA LEU A 99 -3.76 -8.13 -0.94
C LEU A 99 -4.59 -6.89 -0.54
N PRO A 100 -4.15 -6.00 0.38
CA PRO A 100 -4.90 -4.79 0.71
C PRO A 100 -5.05 -3.84 -0.47
N TRP A 101 -4.01 -3.72 -1.30
CA TRP A 101 -4.09 -2.94 -2.53
C TRP A 101 -5.08 -3.55 -3.53
N TRP A 102 -5.07 -4.87 -3.65
CA TRP A 102 -6.00 -5.61 -4.51
C TRP A 102 -7.45 -5.42 -4.07
N ALA A 103 -7.71 -5.45 -2.78
CA ALA A 103 -9.05 -5.16 -2.24
C ALA A 103 -9.47 -3.70 -2.52
N LEU A 104 -8.56 -2.74 -2.30
CA LEU A 104 -8.82 -1.32 -2.55
C LEU A 104 -9.17 -1.05 -4.03
N GLN A 105 -8.43 -1.63 -4.97
CA GLN A 105 -8.67 -1.44 -6.38
C GLN A 105 -9.97 -2.11 -6.86
N SER A 106 -10.35 -3.26 -6.28
CA SER A 106 -11.64 -3.91 -6.56
C SER A 106 -12.82 -3.04 -6.06
N TYR A 107 -12.67 -2.43 -4.89
CA TYR A 107 -13.62 -1.45 -4.37
C TYR A 107 -13.72 -0.22 -5.28
N ASP A 108 -12.59 0.34 -5.74
CA ASP A 108 -12.58 1.46 -6.68
C ASP A 108 -13.19 1.09 -8.04
N ALA A 109 -13.01 -0.14 -8.50
CA ALA A 109 -13.66 -0.63 -9.72
C ALA A 109 -15.19 -0.60 -9.60
N ALA A 110 -15.75 -0.88 -8.42
CA ALA A 110 -17.17 -0.84 -8.16
C ALA A 110 -17.70 0.59 -7.99
N LEU A 111 -17.10 1.37 -7.11
CA LEU A 111 -17.65 2.60 -6.55
C LEU A 111 -16.87 3.87 -6.94
N GLY A 112 -15.74 3.72 -7.64
CA GLY A 112 -14.94 4.86 -8.07
C GLY A 112 -15.71 5.77 -9.05
N PRO A 113 -15.39 7.08 -9.05
CA PRO A 113 -16.06 8.06 -9.88
C PRO A 113 -15.93 7.72 -11.37
N PRO A 114 -16.92 8.05 -12.21
CA PRO A 114 -16.78 7.93 -13.65
C PRO A 114 -15.73 8.93 -14.13
N GLU A 115 -14.56 8.43 -14.50
CA GLU A 115 -13.51 9.24 -15.14
C GLU A 115 -13.59 9.04 -16.65
N SER A 116 -13.85 10.11 -17.37
CA SER A 116 -13.70 10.12 -18.83
C SER A 116 -12.22 10.30 -19.15
N GLY A 117 -11.56 9.26 -19.64
CA GLY A 117 -10.24 9.44 -20.22
C GLY A 117 -9.24 8.32 -19.96
N SER A 118 -8.34 8.23 -20.90
CA SER A 118 -7.24 7.27 -20.98
C SER A 118 -5.95 7.78 -20.31
N ASP A 119 -5.99 8.96 -19.66
CA ASP A 119 -4.79 9.61 -19.12
C ASP A 119 -4.38 9.01 -17.78
N LEU A 120 -3.31 8.21 -17.81
CA LEU A 120 -2.69 7.59 -16.63
C LEU A 120 -2.26 8.64 -15.59
N ALA A 121 -1.70 9.77 -16.04
CA ALA A 121 -1.23 10.82 -15.13
C ALA A 121 -2.39 11.49 -14.38
N ARG A 122 -3.53 11.68 -15.06
CA ARG A 122 -4.76 12.19 -14.45
C ARG A 122 -5.29 11.21 -13.42
N SER A 123 -5.41 9.92 -13.77
CA SER A 123 -5.91 8.87 -12.86
C SER A 123 -5.02 8.73 -11.62
N THR A 124 -3.70 8.75 -11.79
CA THR A 124 -2.76 8.73 -10.67
C THR A 124 -2.95 9.96 -9.76
N ARG A 125 -3.09 11.15 -10.34
CA ARG A 125 -3.30 12.39 -9.60
C ARG A 125 -4.63 12.38 -8.84
N THR A 126 -5.70 11.85 -9.44
CA THR A 126 -7.01 11.72 -8.80
C THR A 126 -6.93 10.74 -7.62
N ALA A 127 -6.36 9.55 -7.81
CA ALA A 127 -6.18 8.56 -6.73
C ALA A 127 -5.36 9.15 -5.56
N TRP A 128 -4.31 9.91 -5.88
CA TRP A 128 -3.51 10.62 -4.89
C TRP A 128 -4.30 11.70 -4.15
N ALA A 129 -5.07 12.52 -4.86
CA ALA A 129 -5.89 13.57 -4.27
C ALA A 129 -7.00 13.01 -3.36
N GLN A 130 -7.56 11.85 -3.71
CA GLN A 130 -8.57 11.12 -2.92
C GLN A 130 -7.98 10.39 -1.71
N GLY A 131 -6.66 10.39 -1.53
CA GLY A 131 -5.98 9.73 -0.42
C GLY A 131 -6.05 8.20 -0.48
N HIS A 132 -6.07 7.60 -1.68
CA HIS A 132 -6.08 6.13 -1.83
C HIS A 132 -4.82 5.49 -1.26
N ASP A 133 -3.72 6.19 -1.27
CA ASP A 133 -2.46 5.83 -0.62
C ASP A 133 -2.63 5.68 0.91
N ILE A 134 -3.30 6.61 1.56
CA ILE A 134 -3.58 6.56 3.01
C ILE A 134 -4.62 5.47 3.31
N ARG A 135 -5.64 5.31 2.46
CA ARG A 135 -6.62 4.22 2.60
C ARG A 135 -5.97 2.85 2.44
N PHE A 136 -5.01 2.71 1.52
CA PHE A 136 -4.20 1.51 1.38
C PHE A 136 -3.42 1.18 2.65
N LEU A 137 -2.74 2.16 3.26
CA LEU A 137 -2.11 1.98 4.57
C LEU A 137 -3.12 1.57 5.65
N GLY A 138 -4.33 2.12 5.61
CA GLY A 138 -5.42 1.73 6.50
C GLY A 138 -5.78 0.25 6.37
N LEU A 139 -5.94 -0.25 5.15
CA LEU A 139 -6.17 -1.69 4.89
C LEU A 139 -5.01 -2.55 5.35
N LEU A 140 -3.78 -2.11 5.11
CA LEU A 140 -2.57 -2.78 5.57
C LEU A 140 -2.58 -2.95 7.10
N PHE A 141 -2.93 -1.90 7.85
CA PHE A 141 -3.07 -1.98 9.30
C PHE A 141 -4.18 -2.95 9.74
N LEU A 142 -5.32 -2.99 9.05
CA LEU A 142 -6.41 -3.93 9.37
C LEU A 142 -6.00 -5.39 9.09
N VAL A 143 -5.31 -5.66 8.00
CA VAL A 143 -4.78 -7.00 7.70
C VAL A 143 -3.74 -7.40 8.74
N SER A 144 -2.86 -6.47 9.14
CA SER A 144 -1.90 -6.70 10.22
C SER A 144 -2.59 -6.99 11.55
N ALA A 145 -3.65 -6.24 11.90
CA ALA A 145 -4.44 -6.51 13.11
C ALA A 145 -5.04 -7.91 13.12
N GLY A 146 -5.62 -8.35 11.99
CA GLY A 146 -6.16 -9.69 11.84
C GLY A 146 -5.08 -10.78 11.96
N ASN A 147 -3.91 -10.56 11.34
CA ASN A 147 -2.78 -11.48 11.47
C ASN A 147 -2.25 -11.57 12.90
N ASP A 148 -2.10 -10.42 13.59
CA ASP A 148 -1.65 -10.40 14.99
C ASP A 148 -2.66 -11.12 15.91
N ALA A 149 -3.95 -10.87 15.72
CA ALA A 149 -5.01 -11.56 16.49
C ALA A 149 -4.99 -13.07 16.26
N LEU A 150 -4.81 -13.51 15.00
CA LEU A 150 -4.70 -14.92 14.65
C LEU A 150 -3.44 -15.56 15.25
N LEU A 151 -2.31 -14.85 15.24
CA LEU A 151 -1.05 -15.31 15.83
C LEU A 151 -1.21 -15.52 17.35
N ILE A 152 -1.84 -14.56 18.04
CA ILE A 152 -2.13 -14.66 19.48
C ILE A 152 -3.07 -15.83 19.78
N ALA A 153 -4.11 -16.02 18.97
CA ALA A 153 -5.07 -17.11 19.17
C ALA A 153 -4.45 -18.49 18.95
N ARG A 154 -3.52 -18.62 17.98
CA ARG A 154 -2.84 -19.88 17.68
C ARG A 154 -1.70 -20.21 18.63
N ASN A 155 -1.09 -19.18 19.24
CA ASN A 155 0.06 -19.32 20.13
C ASN A 155 -0.18 -18.53 21.41
N PRO A 156 -1.07 -18.98 22.31
CA PRO A 156 -1.41 -18.23 23.53
C PRO A 156 -0.21 -18.02 24.44
N ASP A 157 0.73 -18.96 24.47
CA ASP A 157 1.93 -18.93 25.31
C ASP A 157 3.09 -18.11 24.71
N TYR A 158 2.92 -17.59 23.51
CA TYR A 158 3.93 -16.75 22.88
C TYR A 158 4.21 -15.49 23.71
N LEU A 159 5.48 -15.27 24.06
CA LEU A 159 5.92 -14.12 24.83
C LEU A 159 6.47 -13.02 23.91
N LEU A 160 5.77 -11.89 23.84
CA LEU A 160 6.20 -10.73 23.08
C LEU A 160 7.29 -9.97 23.85
N PRO A 161 8.45 -9.64 23.24
CA PRO A 161 9.43 -8.75 23.86
C PRO A 161 8.85 -7.33 24.04
N PHE A 162 8.86 -6.87 25.29
CA PHE A 162 8.33 -5.59 25.70
C PHE A 162 9.35 -4.87 26.57
N PHE A 163 9.99 -3.86 26.05
CA PHE A 163 11.03 -3.06 26.73
C PHE A 163 12.04 -3.92 27.50
N CYS A 164 12.72 -4.82 26.80
CA CYS A 164 13.69 -5.80 27.34
C CYS A 164 13.13 -6.86 28.29
N THR A 165 11.83 -6.91 28.52
CA THR A 165 11.17 -7.93 29.32
C THR A 165 10.31 -8.86 28.46
N ARG A 166 9.94 -10.02 29.03
CA ARG A 166 8.96 -10.92 28.45
C ARG A 166 7.90 -11.14 29.52
N LEU A 167 6.76 -10.48 29.32
CA LEU A 167 5.66 -10.55 30.28
C LEU A 167 4.81 -11.78 29.99
N ASP A 168 4.38 -12.47 31.03
CA ASP A 168 3.46 -13.62 31.02
C ASP A 168 2.10 -13.26 31.65
N GLY A 169 1.22 -14.25 31.74
CA GLY A 169 -0.10 -14.10 32.34
C GLY A 169 -0.92 -12.96 31.73
N SER A 170 -1.69 -12.26 32.58
CA SER A 170 -2.58 -11.18 32.15
C SER A 170 -1.82 -9.97 31.60
N ALA A 171 -0.66 -9.62 32.17
CA ALA A 171 0.18 -8.54 31.66
C ALA A 171 0.73 -8.85 30.27
N GLY A 172 1.18 -10.09 30.05
CA GLY A 172 1.62 -10.57 28.73
C GLY A 172 0.49 -10.58 27.71
N PHE A 173 -0.73 -10.95 28.09
CA PHE A 173 -1.89 -10.90 27.22
C PHE A 173 -2.24 -9.46 26.82
N ILE A 174 -2.30 -8.51 27.76
CA ILE A 174 -2.60 -7.11 27.49
C ILE A 174 -1.57 -6.50 26.53
N THR A 175 -0.28 -6.77 26.74
CA THR A 175 0.77 -6.25 25.85
C THR A 175 0.68 -6.82 24.44
N LYS A 176 0.32 -8.10 24.29
CA LYS A 176 0.06 -8.70 22.96
C LYS A 176 -1.17 -8.11 22.28
N ALA A 177 -2.27 -7.94 23.02
CA ALA A 177 -3.54 -7.43 22.50
C ALA A 177 -3.47 -5.95 22.12
N LEU A 178 -2.50 -5.18 22.65
CA LEU A 178 -2.31 -3.78 22.34
C LEU A 178 -2.00 -3.57 20.85
N SER A 179 -1.20 -4.44 20.22
CA SER A 179 -0.85 -4.34 18.81
C SER A 179 -2.07 -4.43 17.89
N PRO A 180 -2.86 -5.51 17.87
CA PRO A 180 -4.03 -5.60 17.00
C PRO A 180 -5.09 -4.54 17.31
N PHE A 181 -5.23 -4.11 18.56
CA PHE A 181 -6.13 -3.03 18.95
C PHE A 181 -5.72 -1.70 18.30
N LEU A 182 -4.46 -1.30 18.45
CA LEU A 182 -3.94 -0.06 17.83
C LEU A 182 -3.96 -0.13 16.31
N HIS A 183 -3.61 -1.27 15.72
CA HIS A 183 -3.68 -1.49 14.28
C HIS A 183 -5.13 -1.33 13.77
N THR A 184 -6.13 -1.84 14.51
CA THR A 184 -7.54 -1.69 14.14
C THR A 184 -7.98 -0.23 14.18
N LEU A 185 -7.63 0.51 15.24
CA LEU A 185 -7.96 1.93 15.36
C LEU A 185 -7.32 2.76 14.24
N VAL A 186 -6.01 2.61 14.03
CA VAL A 186 -5.29 3.31 12.97
C VAL A 186 -5.88 2.94 11.60
N GLY A 187 -6.07 1.64 11.35
CA GLY A 187 -6.58 1.13 10.10
C GLY A 187 -7.96 1.69 9.74
N TYR A 188 -8.89 1.62 10.67
CA TYR A 188 -10.22 2.22 10.50
C TYR A 188 -10.14 3.74 10.25
N GLY A 189 -9.34 4.44 11.04
CA GLY A 189 -9.20 5.88 10.94
C GLY A 189 -8.58 6.33 9.61
N PHE A 190 -7.60 5.60 9.10
CA PHE A 190 -6.95 5.86 7.80
C PHE A 190 -7.89 5.55 6.64
N LEU A 191 -8.66 4.45 6.69
CA LEU A 191 -9.69 4.16 5.69
C LEU A 191 -10.72 5.29 5.57
N ARG A 192 -11.11 5.86 6.71
CA ARG A 192 -12.08 6.96 6.79
C ARG A 192 -11.43 8.35 6.75
N ILE A 193 -10.11 8.43 6.63
CA ILE A 193 -9.32 9.67 6.62
C ILE A 193 -9.70 10.58 7.80
N LYS A 194 -9.77 10.01 9.02
CA LYS A 194 -10.16 10.74 10.22
C LYS A 194 -8.98 11.48 10.83
N LYS A 195 -9.16 12.74 11.24
CA LYS A 195 -8.09 13.59 11.84
C LYS A 195 -7.46 12.95 13.08
N TRP A 196 -8.26 12.33 13.93
CA TRP A 196 -7.78 11.68 15.16
C TRP A 196 -6.85 10.50 14.87
N SER A 197 -7.01 9.82 13.74
CA SER A 197 -6.19 8.64 13.41
C SER A 197 -4.72 8.98 13.16
N LEU A 198 -4.43 10.19 12.70
CA LEU A 198 -3.06 10.66 12.56
C LEU A 198 -2.36 10.73 13.93
N LEU A 199 -3.04 11.25 14.94
CA LEU A 199 -2.49 11.33 16.30
C LEU A 199 -2.27 9.93 16.87
N ILE A 200 -3.26 9.03 16.79
CA ILE A 200 -3.12 7.65 17.28
C ILE A 200 -1.97 6.93 16.55
N TYR A 201 -1.86 7.13 15.22
CA TYR A 201 -0.76 6.57 14.45
C TYR A 201 0.61 7.08 14.93
N LEU A 202 0.77 8.37 15.19
CA LEU A 202 2.04 8.94 15.67
C LEU A 202 2.41 8.41 17.06
N VAL A 203 1.44 8.27 17.95
CA VAL A 203 1.64 7.62 19.27
C VAL A 203 2.07 6.16 19.10
N TYR A 204 1.36 5.41 18.23
CA TYR A 204 1.72 4.03 17.90
C TYR A 204 3.14 3.94 17.33
N ALA A 205 3.49 4.81 16.38
CA ALA A 205 4.81 4.79 15.73
C ALA A 205 5.93 5.14 16.72
N ALA A 206 5.72 6.14 17.60
CA ALA A 206 6.68 6.47 18.65
C ALA A 206 6.87 5.30 19.63
N TYR A 207 5.77 4.73 20.13
CA TYR A 207 5.80 3.55 20.98
C TYR A 207 6.51 2.37 20.32
N GLY A 208 6.12 2.01 19.10
CA GLY A 208 6.69 0.87 18.35
C GLY A 208 8.18 1.04 18.07
N THR A 209 8.59 2.26 17.66
CA THR A 209 10.00 2.58 17.42
C THR A 209 10.82 2.48 18.72
N THR A 210 10.35 3.08 19.81
CA THR A 210 11.06 3.04 21.11
C THR A 210 11.17 1.61 21.61
N ASN A 211 10.07 0.83 21.60
CA ASN A 211 10.09 -0.58 22.00
C ASN A 211 11.05 -1.42 21.11
N ALA A 212 11.05 -1.20 19.81
CA ALA A 212 11.94 -1.91 18.89
C ALA A 212 13.42 -1.57 19.15
N LEU A 213 13.76 -0.31 19.39
CA LEU A 213 15.13 0.13 19.69
C LEU A 213 15.60 -0.43 21.04
N VAL A 214 14.78 -0.33 22.09
CA VAL A 214 15.10 -0.90 23.40
C VAL A 214 15.30 -2.42 23.30
N ASN A 215 14.42 -3.14 22.62
CA ASN A 215 14.58 -4.57 22.41
C ASN A 215 15.79 -4.94 21.53
N LEU A 216 16.25 -4.04 20.67
CA LEU A 216 17.48 -4.24 19.89
C LEU A 216 18.72 -4.30 20.80
N THR A 217 18.78 -3.48 21.85
CA THR A 217 19.92 -3.49 22.80
C THR A 217 19.96 -4.75 23.64
N CYS A 218 18.79 -5.31 24.02
CA CYS A 218 18.71 -6.44 24.92
C CYS A 218 18.73 -7.82 24.20
N PHE A 219 18.10 -7.91 23.04
CA PHE A 219 17.94 -9.18 22.32
C PHE A 219 18.73 -9.26 21.00
N GLY A 220 19.53 -8.22 20.71
CA GLY A 220 20.32 -8.15 19.48
C GLY A 220 19.49 -7.98 18.20
N PRO A 221 20.09 -7.96 17.02
CA PRO A 221 19.44 -7.77 15.74
C PRO A 221 18.59 -8.99 15.33
N GLY A 222 17.37 -8.72 14.83
CA GLY A 222 16.48 -9.73 14.25
C GLY A 222 16.01 -9.30 12.86
N ARG A 223 16.07 -10.19 11.85
CA ARG A 223 15.77 -9.86 10.45
C ARG A 223 14.39 -9.22 10.29
N ILE A 224 13.33 -9.88 10.76
CA ILE A 224 11.95 -9.41 10.65
C ILE A 224 11.76 -8.11 11.43
N ARG A 225 12.26 -8.04 12.67
CA ARG A 225 12.14 -6.85 13.51
C ARG A 225 12.82 -5.63 12.88
N ASN A 226 14.01 -5.77 12.34
CA ASN A 226 14.73 -4.68 11.69
C ASN A 226 14.02 -4.20 10.43
N THR A 227 13.48 -5.13 9.62
CA THR A 227 12.70 -4.79 8.43
C THR A 227 11.43 -4.02 8.82
N LEU A 228 10.71 -4.46 9.84
CA LEU A 228 9.51 -3.75 10.33
C LEU A 228 9.84 -2.39 10.94
N LEU A 229 10.96 -2.25 11.63
CA LEU A 229 11.41 -0.95 12.15
C LEU A 229 11.72 0.03 11.02
N ILE A 230 12.45 -0.40 10.00
CA ILE A 230 12.72 0.41 8.81
C ILE A 230 11.40 0.79 8.11
N ALA A 231 10.52 -0.17 7.91
CA ALA A 231 9.20 0.07 7.32
C ALA A 231 8.39 1.09 8.12
N LEU A 232 8.40 0.99 9.45
CA LEU A 232 7.70 1.92 10.34
C LEU A 232 8.25 3.34 10.21
N ILE A 233 9.58 3.52 10.14
CA ILE A 233 10.21 4.83 9.93
C ILE A 233 9.82 5.43 8.58
N VAL A 234 9.91 4.62 7.51
CA VAL A 234 9.56 5.04 6.14
C VAL A 234 8.08 5.44 6.08
N PHE A 235 7.18 4.61 6.60
CA PHE A 235 5.75 4.90 6.61
C PHE A 235 5.42 6.13 7.47
N THR A 236 6.09 6.31 8.61
CA THR A 236 5.89 7.49 9.45
C THR A 236 6.29 8.77 8.72
N THR A 237 7.44 8.77 8.07
CA THR A 237 7.89 9.90 7.25
C THR A 237 6.88 10.19 6.14
N TYR A 238 6.40 9.15 5.46
CA TYR A 238 5.39 9.28 4.41
C TYR A 238 4.07 9.85 4.94
N VAL A 239 3.53 9.31 6.03
CA VAL A 239 2.27 9.76 6.64
C VAL A 239 2.37 11.22 7.10
N ILE A 240 3.51 11.63 7.68
CA ILE A 240 3.76 13.03 8.06
C ILE A 240 3.78 13.93 6.81
N ALA A 241 4.41 13.51 5.73
CA ALA A 241 4.40 14.25 4.46
C ALA A 241 2.97 14.40 3.89
N ARG A 242 2.13 13.37 4.09
CA ARG A 242 0.74 13.33 3.65
C ARG A 242 -0.28 13.89 4.66
N ARG A 243 0.15 14.47 5.78
CA ARG A 243 -0.73 14.96 6.86
C ARG A 243 -1.88 15.88 6.42
N ARG A 244 -1.72 16.60 5.29
CA ARG A 244 -2.76 17.49 4.75
C ARG A 244 -4.02 16.75 4.31
N VAL A 245 -3.90 15.48 3.91
CA VAL A 245 -5.05 14.65 3.51
C VAL A 245 -6.03 14.46 4.67
N PHE A 246 -5.55 14.39 5.92
CA PHE A 246 -6.37 14.24 7.12
C PHE A 246 -7.09 15.53 7.55
N ARG A 247 -6.93 16.64 6.84
CA ARG A 247 -7.59 17.92 7.14
C ARG A 247 -8.88 18.11 6.35
N LEU A 248 -9.10 17.24 5.34
CA LEU A 248 -10.36 17.19 4.59
C LEU A 248 -11.40 16.44 5.40
#